data_c73b5990d329b02cc711d17be773c596
#
_entry.id   c73b5990d329b02cc711d17be773c596
#
_cell.length_a   1.000
_cell.length_b   1.000
_cell.length_c   1.000
_cell.angle_alpha   90.00
_cell.angle_beta   90.00
_cell.angle_gamma   90.00
#
_symmetry.space_group_name_H-M   'P 1'
#
loop_
_entity.id
_entity.type
_entity.pdbx_description
1 polymer ?
#
loop_
_entity_poly.entity_id
_entity_poly.type
_entity_poly.pdbx_seq_one_letter_code
_entity_poly.pdbx_strand_id
1 'polypeptide(L)'
;MAFRIRAGEQSEWENDRSSDGPGYRKPERGASAVPSSFLDETVELRPGIIMPVFENDGLELLAFMLDLEPEIIREIGACLNEEERRRAEGLRLERDRRRFVTSRGQLRRVLASKMGISPSEVELEYGRLGKPHLSHRMPARDLRFSVSRSGDVAVIAFSIRQEVGVDIEAVLPVPEADEIAALCLSASEYESYTALDPEDRLEGFLRCWTRLEAISKALGCGLGQPISWNEKDWTVRRFVPTPGYIGSVVVRK
;
A
#
# COMPACT_ATOMS: atom_id res chain seq x y z
N MET A 1 15.59 -8.04 -13.34
CA MET A 1 16.27 -7.02 -12.53
C MET A 1 15.23 -6.47 -11.57
N ALA A 2 15.18 -6.99 -10.36
CA ALA A 2 14.19 -6.57 -9.36
C ALA A 2 14.71 -5.30 -8.69
N PHE A 3 14.01 -4.19 -8.89
CA PHE A 3 14.35 -2.93 -8.26
C PHE A 3 14.03 -3.00 -6.77
N ARG A 4 15.06 -3.00 -5.93
CA ARG A 4 14.94 -2.79 -4.49
C ARG A 4 14.80 -1.30 -4.23
N ILE A 5 13.58 -0.78 -4.10
CA ILE A 5 13.34 0.61 -3.67
C ILE A 5 13.03 0.70 -2.17
N ARG A 6 12.94 -0.38 -1.46
CA ARG A 6 12.68 -0.32 -0.01
C ARG A 6 13.97 -0.45 0.77
N ALA A 7 14.51 0.68 1.21
CA ALA A 7 15.45 0.69 2.32
C ALA A 7 14.75 0.10 3.57
N GLY A 8 14.85 -1.21 3.78
CA GLY A 8 14.46 -1.85 5.03
C GLY A 8 13.44 -2.98 4.99
N GLU A 9 12.81 -3.30 3.86
CA GLU A 9 11.93 -4.48 3.80
C GLU A 9 12.34 -5.43 2.68
N GLN A 10 12.99 -6.53 3.05
CA GLN A 10 13.09 -7.69 2.17
C GLN A 10 11.71 -8.35 2.12
N SER A 11 10.95 -8.08 1.06
CA SER A 11 9.85 -8.97 0.70
C SER A 11 10.46 -10.25 0.14
N GLU A 12 10.09 -11.41 0.68
CA GLU A 12 10.44 -12.75 0.19
C GLU A 12 9.81 -13.03 -1.20
N TRP A 13 10.29 -12.30 -2.22
CA TRP A 13 9.92 -12.54 -3.62
C TRP A 13 11.09 -13.05 -4.44
N GLU A 14 12.16 -13.54 -3.77
CA GLU A 14 13.26 -14.23 -4.44
C GLU A 14 13.02 -15.73 -4.37
N ASN A 15 12.33 -16.29 -5.36
CA ASN A 15 12.65 -17.58 -5.98
C ASN A 15 11.72 -17.82 -7.18
N ASP A 16 12.10 -17.37 -8.33
CA ASP A 16 12.13 -18.18 -9.54
C ASP A 16 12.84 -17.40 -10.67
N ARG A 17 14.07 -17.81 -10.96
CA ARG A 17 14.79 -17.34 -12.15
C ARG A 17 14.67 -18.41 -13.22
N SER A 18 13.75 -18.25 -14.13
CA SER A 18 13.91 -18.78 -15.47
C SER A 18 13.94 -17.60 -16.46
N SER A 19 15.05 -17.52 -17.14
CA SER A 19 15.34 -16.63 -18.26
C SER A 19 14.38 -16.87 -19.41
N ASP A 20 14.02 -15.78 -20.09
CA ASP A 20 13.27 -15.62 -21.33
C ASP A 20 11.85 -15.07 -21.15
N GLY A 21 11.79 -13.74 -20.95
CA GLY A 21 10.55 -12.97 -21.05
C GLY A 21 10.47 -12.19 -22.37
N PRO A 22 9.32 -12.15 -23.05
CA PRO A 22 9.12 -11.35 -24.24
C PRO A 22 9.12 -9.85 -23.93
N GLY A 23 9.71 -9.07 -24.82
CA GLY A 23 9.93 -7.64 -24.72
C GLY A 23 8.69 -6.83 -24.32
N TYR A 24 8.91 -5.89 -23.43
CA TYR A 24 7.96 -4.86 -23.01
C TYR A 24 7.45 -4.07 -24.22
N ARG A 25 6.17 -4.18 -24.51
CA ARG A 25 5.48 -3.26 -25.42
C ARG A 25 4.97 -2.07 -24.64
N LYS A 26 5.45 -0.86 -24.97
CA LYS A 26 4.88 0.40 -24.48
C LYS A 26 3.38 0.46 -24.77
N PRO A 27 2.52 0.82 -23.79
CA PRO A 27 1.12 1.09 -24.07
C PRO A 27 0.98 2.30 -25.01
N GLU A 28 0.05 2.19 -25.96
CA GLU A 28 -0.23 3.24 -26.93
C GLU A 28 -0.86 4.49 -26.30
N ARG A 29 -0.59 5.63 -26.92
CA ARG A 29 -0.92 6.98 -26.49
C ARG A 29 -2.42 7.17 -26.27
N GLY A 30 -2.76 7.78 -25.16
CA GLY A 30 -4.09 8.35 -24.95
C GLY A 30 -4.49 8.44 -23.48
N ALA A 31 -3.81 9.26 -22.68
CA ALA A 31 -4.32 9.63 -21.37
C ALA A 31 -4.17 11.14 -21.16
N SER A 32 -5.29 11.82 -21.18
CA SER A 32 -5.47 13.18 -20.72
C SER A 32 -5.16 13.27 -19.22
N ALA A 33 -4.50 14.34 -18.80
CA ALA A 33 -4.26 14.64 -17.40
C ALA A 33 -5.60 14.64 -16.63
N VAL A 34 -5.81 13.62 -15.78
CA VAL A 34 -6.99 13.54 -14.93
C VAL A 34 -6.86 14.55 -13.79
N PRO A 35 -7.87 15.40 -13.53
CA PRO A 35 -7.85 16.26 -12.36
C PRO A 35 -7.88 15.38 -11.11
N SER A 36 -6.76 15.29 -10.41
CA SER A 36 -6.64 14.57 -9.15
C SER A 36 -7.25 15.43 -8.06
N SER A 37 -8.36 15.00 -7.48
CA SER A 37 -8.84 15.58 -6.23
C SER A 37 -7.83 15.28 -5.13
N PHE A 38 -7.15 16.31 -4.65
CA PHE A 38 -6.34 16.22 -3.44
C PHE A 38 -7.27 16.15 -2.23
N LEU A 39 -6.97 15.24 -1.32
CA LEU A 39 -7.49 15.29 0.04
C LEU A 39 -6.37 15.95 0.86
N ASP A 40 -6.50 17.26 1.09
CA ASP A 40 -5.54 18.06 1.88
C ASP A 40 -5.68 17.84 3.40
N GLU A 41 -6.55 16.91 3.81
CA GLU A 41 -6.74 16.61 5.23
C GLU A 41 -5.60 15.73 5.75
N THR A 42 -4.69 16.34 6.50
CA THR A 42 -3.70 15.61 7.30
C THR A 42 -4.27 15.31 8.67
N VAL A 43 -3.97 14.15 9.23
CA VAL A 43 -4.35 13.80 10.59
C VAL A 43 -3.12 13.78 11.50
N GLU A 44 -3.31 14.21 12.74
CA GLU A 44 -2.29 14.06 13.77
C GLU A 44 -2.30 12.61 14.25
N LEU A 45 -1.33 11.81 13.80
CA LEU A 45 -1.20 10.43 14.23
C LEU A 45 -0.72 10.38 15.69
N ARG A 46 -1.34 9.52 16.49
CA ARG A 46 -0.99 9.29 17.89
C ARG A 46 -0.64 7.82 18.13
N PRO A 47 0.37 7.52 18.95
CA PRO A 47 0.74 6.15 19.26
C PRO A 47 -0.43 5.32 19.76
N GLY A 48 -0.61 4.14 19.20
CA GLY A 48 -1.66 3.20 19.59
C GLY A 48 -3.07 3.52 19.10
N ILE A 49 -3.29 4.68 18.45
CA ILE A 49 -4.59 5.11 17.94
C ILE A 49 -4.64 4.95 16.43
N ILE A 50 -5.72 4.39 15.93
CA ILE A 50 -6.04 4.32 14.50
C ILE A 50 -6.90 5.54 14.17
N MET A 51 -6.42 6.36 13.23
CA MET A 51 -7.07 7.61 12.86
C MET A 51 -7.75 7.46 11.49
N PRO A 52 -9.02 7.88 11.34
CA PRO A 52 -9.62 8.01 10.01
C PRO A 52 -8.92 9.17 9.27
N VAL A 53 -8.48 8.89 8.04
CA VAL A 53 -7.98 9.91 7.11
C VAL A 53 -9.14 10.49 6.32
N PHE A 54 -9.99 9.63 5.81
CA PHE A 54 -11.30 9.99 5.23
C PHE A 54 -12.24 8.79 5.16
N GLU A 55 -13.53 9.09 5.05
CA GLU A 55 -14.58 8.14 4.73
C GLU A 55 -15.57 8.81 3.77
N ASN A 56 -15.75 8.26 2.59
CA ASN A 56 -16.66 8.76 1.57
C ASN A 56 -16.98 7.68 0.53
N ASP A 57 -18.25 7.65 0.06
CA ASP A 57 -18.72 6.79 -1.04
C ASP A 57 -18.37 5.31 -0.89
N GLY A 58 -18.36 4.79 0.35
CA GLY A 58 -18.02 3.39 0.64
C GLY A 58 -16.52 3.08 0.59
N LEU A 59 -15.66 4.09 0.48
CA LEU A 59 -14.22 4.02 0.64
C LEU A 59 -13.83 4.65 1.98
N GLU A 60 -13.16 3.89 2.82
CA GLU A 60 -12.62 4.33 4.11
C GLU A 60 -11.11 4.16 4.10
N LEU A 61 -10.39 5.17 4.57
CA LEU A 61 -8.94 5.14 4.75
C LEU A 61 -8.58 5.44 6.19
N LEU A 62 -7.82 4.54 6.78
CA LEU A 62 -7.29 4.63 8.14
C LEU A 62 -5.77 4.73 8.11
N ALA A 63 -5.20 5.49 9.05
CA ALA A 63 -3.75 5.59 9.26
C ALA A 63 -3.38 5.39 10.73
N PHE A 64 -2.19 4.85 11.00
CA PHE A 64 -1.67 4.63 12.35
C PHE A 64 -0.15 4.49 12.36
N MET A 65 0.42 4.76 13.53
CA MET A 65 1.86 4.62 13.78
C MET A 65 2.23 3.15 14.01
N LEU A 66 3.41 2.76 13.55
CA LEU A 66 3.97 1.41 13.72
C LEU A 66 4.92 1.30 14.91
N ASP A 67 5.62 2.37 15.22
CA ASP A 67 6.57 2.42 16.32
C ASP A 67 5.82 2.79 17.61
N LEU A 68 5.54 1.78 18.41
CA LEU A 68 4.78 1.88 19.66
C LEU A 68 5.61 1.36 20.85
N GLU A 69 5.16 1.67 22.06
CA GLU A 69 5.73 1.13 23.28
C GLU A 69 5.60 -0.41 23.34
N PRO A 70 6.57 -1.12 23.91
CA PRO A 70 6.61 -2.59 23.93
C PRO A 70 5.35 -3.24 24.52
N GLU A 71 4.74 -2.63 25.51
CA GLU A 71 3.52 -3.10 26.17
C GLU A 71 2.34 -3.08 25.21
N ILE A 72 2.19 -1.98 24.45
CA ILE A 72 1.14 -1.81 23.44
C ILE A 72 1.32 -2.84 22.31
N ILE A 73 2.58 -3.02 21.84
CA ILE A 73 2.88 -4.00 20.79
C ILE A 73 2.54 -5.42 21.25
N ARG A 74 2.83 -5.75 22.51
CA ARG A 74 2.51 -7.07 23.10
C ARG A 74 0.99 -7.29 23.14
N GLU A 75 0.22 -6.29 23.56
CA GLU A 75 -1.23 -6.33 23.57
C GLU A 75 -1.82 -6.51 22.17
N ILE A 76 -1.37 -5.68 21.23
CA ILE A 76 -1.81 -5.75 19.82
C ILE A 76 -1.42 -7.10 19.21
N GLY A 77 -0.23 -7.60 19.50
CA GLY A 77 0.30 -8.85 18.98
C GLY A 77 -0.38 -10.11 19.54
N ALA A 78 -1.13 -10.00 20.65
CA ALA A 78 -1.79 -11.15 21.28
C ALA A 78 -2.80 -11.85 20.33
N CYS A 79 -3.38 -11.11 19.37
CA CYS A 79 -4.34 -11.66 18.43
C CYS A 79 -3.71 -12.32 17.18
N LEU A 80 -2.40 -12.28 17.00
CA LEU A 80 -1.73 -12.89 15.86
C LEU A 80 -1.84 -14.41 15.92
N ASN A 81 -2.07 -15.03 14.76
CA ASN A 81 -2.03 -16.48 14.64
C ASN A 81 -0.57 -16.99 14.63
N GLU A 82 -0.41 -18.31 14.64
CA GLU A 82 0.92 -18.93 14.72
C GLU A 82 1.80 -18.65 13.50
N GLU A 83 1.21 -18.62 12.30
CA GLU A 83 1.93 -18.31 11.07
C GLU A 83 2.47 -16.88 11.07
N GLU A 84 1.64 -15.93 11.49
CA GLU A 84 2.04 -14.52 11.62
C GLU A 84 3.12 -14.31 12.68
N ARG A 85 3.06 -15.04 13.80
CA ARG A 85 4.12 -15.02 14.82
C ARG A 85 5.43 -15.55 14.26
N ARG A 86 5.40 -16.71 13.58
CA ARG A 86 6.59 -17.27 12.93
C ARG A 86 7.17 -16.32 11.87
N ARG A 87 6.31 -15.65 11.11
CA ARG A 87 6.76 -14.65 10.14
C ARG A 87 7.42 -13.45 10.83
N ALA A 88 6.85 -12.96 11.91
CA ALA A 88 7.47 -11.89 12.70
C ALA A 88 8.84 -12.31 13.23
N GLU A 89 8.96 -13.52 13.79
CA GLU A 89 10.21 -14.08 14.33
C GLU A 89 11.29 -14.25 13.26
N GLY A 90 10.90 -14.52 12.01
CA GLY A 90 11.81 -14.65 10.87
C GLY A 90 12.42 -13.32 10.41
N LEU A 91 11.89 -12.18 10.83
CA LEU A 91 12.43 -10.87 10.46
C LEU A 91 13.73 -10.59 11.22
N ARG A 92 14.77 -10.17 10.48
CA ARG A 92 16.13 -10.00 11.01
C ARG A 92 16.24 -8.85 12.02
N LEU A 93 15.58 -7.72 11.73
CA LEU A 93 15.66 -6.52 12.54
C LEU A 93 14.51 -6.46 13.53
N GLU A 94 14.82 -6.18 14.79
CA GLU A 94 13.81 -6.04 15.86
C GLU A 94 12.77 -4.97 15.52
N ARG A 95 13.20 -3.85 14.93
CA ARG A 95 12.32 -2.79 14.47
C ARG A 95 11.28 -3.31 13.47
N ASP A 96 11.72 -4.10 12.48
CA ASP A 96 10.84 -4.61 11.43
C ASP A 96 9.86 -5.64 12.00
N ARG A 97 10.33 -6.47 12.96
CA ARG A 97 9.49 -7.38 13.72
C ARG A 97 8.38 -6.65 14.47
N ARG A 98 8.74 -5.61 15.23
CA ARG A 98 7.78 -4.79 15.99
C ARG A 98 6.77 -4.13 15.06
N ARG A 99 7.22 -3.51 13.97
CA ARG A 99 6.36 -2.89 12.95
C ARG A 99 5.44 -3.89 12.27
N PHE A 100 5.93 -5.11 11.99
CA PHE A 100 5.10 -6.17 11.44
C PHE A 100 3.99 -6.56 12.42
N VAL A 101 4.31 -6.81 13.68
CA VAL A 101 3.34 -7.16 14.74
C VAL A 101 2.29 -6.07 14.88
N THR A 102 2.71 -4.81 14.96
CA THR A 102 1.79 -3.67 15.05
C THR A 102 0.86 -3.60 13.85
N SER A 103 1.42 -3.63 12.64
CA SER A 103 0.63 -3.54 11.40
C SER A 103 -0.38 -4.68 11.30
N ARG A 104 0.05 -5.91 11.56
CA ARG A 104 -0.79 -7.09 11.43
C ARG A 104 -1.86 -7.15 12.51
N GLY A 105 -1.51 -6.85 13.75
CA GLY A 105 -2.45 -6.86 14.86
C GLY A 105 -3.50 -5.75 14.74
N GLN A 106 -3.11 -4.54 14.30
CA GLN A 106 -4.07 -3.46 14.05
C GLN A 106 -5.03 -3.81 12.89
N LEU A 107 -4.51 -4.42 11.81
CA LEU A 107 -5.37 -4.92 10.72
C LEU A 107 -6.44 -5.90 11.27
N ARG A 108 -6.03 -6.87 12.10
CA ARG A 108 -6.96 -7.82 12.72
C ARG A 108 -8.00 -7.14 13.59
N ARG A 109 -7.59 -6.16 14.41
CA ARG A 109 -8.49 -5.41 15.30
C ARG A 109 -9.54 -4.62 14.50
N VAL A 110 -9.14 -3.96 13.41
CA VAL A 110 -10.08 -3.20 12.55
C VAL A 110 -11.04 -4.15 11.84
N LEU A 111 -10.53 -5.23 11.22
CA LEU A 111 -11.37 -6.21 10.56
C LEU A 111 -12.37 -6.87 11.52
N ALA A 112 -11.92 -7.24 12.72
CA ALA A 112 -12.74 -7.82 13.76
C ALA A 112 -13.86 -6.87 14.19
N SER A 113 -13.54 -5.59 14.41
CA SER A 113 -14.52 -4.56 14.73
C SER A 113 -15.60 -4.42 13.66
N LYS A 114 -15.20 -4.46 12.36
CA LYS A 114 -16.15 -4.39 11.24
C LYS A 114 -17.05 -5.63 11.12
N MET A 115 -16.60 -6.76 11.63
CA MET A 115 -17.32 -8.04 11.58
C MET A 115 -18.03 -8.41 12.88
N GLY A 116 -17.78 -7.68 13.97
CA GLY A 116 -18.34 -8.01 15.30
C GLY A 116 -17.80 -9.31 15.91
N ILE A 117 -16.55 -9.68 15.60
CA ILE A 117 -15.87 -10.89 16.09
C ILE A 117 -14.61 -10.55 16.88
N SER A 118 -13.98 -11.56 17.51
CA SER A 118 -12.68 -11.37 18.16
C SER A 118 -11.56 -11.20 17.11
N PRO A 119 -10.53 -10.34 17.35
CA PRO A 119 -9.38 -10.20 16.45
C PRO A 119 -8.62 -11.50 16.18
N SER A 120 -8.62 -12.45 17.11
CA SER A 120 -8.02 -13.77 16.92
C SER A 120 -8.80 -14.69 15.97
N GLU A 121 -10.11 -14.42 15.79
CA GLU A 121 -10.98 -15.20 14.90
C GLU A 121 -10.92 -14.73 13.44
N VAL A 122 -10.23 -13.61 13.14
CA VAL A 122 -10.07 -13.13 11.78
C VAL A 122 -9.22 -14.11 10.98
N GLU A 123 -9.79 -14.72 9.95
CA GLU A 123 -9.07 -15.59 9.02
C GLU A 123 -8.68 -14.81 7.76
N LEU A 124 -7.37 -14.77 7.48
CA LEU A 124 -6.80 -14.16 6.28
C LEU A 124 -6.25 -15.24 5.36
N GLU A 125 -6.54 -15.09 4.09
CA GLU A 125 -5.93 -15.83 2.99
C GLU A 125 -5.06 -14.88 2.17
N TYR A 126 -4.11 -15.44 1.41
CA TYR A 126 -3.17 -14.65 0.64
C TYR A 126 -3.31 -14.96 -0.84
N GLY A 127 -3.46 -13.93 -1.64
CA GLY A 127 -3.41 -14.05 -3.08
C GLY A 127 -2.03 -14.50 -3.56
N ARG A 128 -1.92 -14.82 -4.85
CA ARG A 128 -0.69 -15.32 -5.48
C ARG A 128 0.54 -14.42 -5.23
N LEU A 129 0.32 -13.13 -5.09
CA LEU A 129 1.36 -12.13 -4.81
C LEU A 129 1.31 -11.63 -3.36
N GLY A 130 0.76 -12.40 -2.43
CA GLY A 130 0.76 -12.11 -1.00
C GLY A 130 -0.17 -11.01 -0.52
N LYS A 131 -1.03 -10.42 -1.40
CA LYS A 131 -2.08 -9.51 -0.96
C LYS A 131 -3.01 -10.26 -0.02
N PRO A 132 -3.16 -9.84 1.25
CA PRO A 132 -4.10 -10.45 2.17
C PRO A 132 -5.54 -10.12 1.78
N HIS A 133 -6.44 -11.08 1.96
CA HIS A 133 -7.89 -10.91 1.84
C HIS A 133 -8.58 -11.73 2.93
N LEU A 134 -9.84 -11.41 3.21
CA LEU A 134 -10.62 -12.22 4.13
C LEU A 134 -10.86 -13.61 3.56
N SER A 135 -10.75 -14.65 4.40
CA SER A 135 -11.15 -15.99 4.03
C SER A 135 -12.63 -16.02 3.62
N HIS A 136 -12.95 -16.88 2.66
CA HIS A 136 -14.32 -17.09 2.23
C HIS A 136 -15.27 -17.56 3.36
N ARG A 137 -14.72 -17.97 4.50
CA ARG A 137 -15.47 -18.36 5.71
C ARG A 137 -15.92 -17.17 6.53
N MET A 138 -15.33 -15.98 6.32
CA MET A 138 -15.65 -14.79 7.10
C MET A 138 -17.00 -14.18 6.69
N PRO A 139 -17.75 -13.59 7.66
CA PRO A 139 -19.10 -13.06 7.39
C PRO A 139 -19.09 -11.87 6.42
N ALA A 140 -18.05 -11.05 6.41
CA ALA A 140 -17.96 -9.84 5.59
C ALA A 140 -17.35 -10.12 4.20
N ARG A 141 -17.94 -11.00 3.41
CA ARG A 141 -17.42 -11.45 2.10
C ARG A 141 -17.25 -10.30 1.09
N ASP A 142 -18.03 -9.26 1.23
CA ASP A 142 -18.01 -8.09 0.34
C ASP A 142 -16.96 -7.05 0.74
N LEU A 143 -16.36 -7.19 1.93
CA LEU A 143 -15.32 -6.26 2.39
C LEU A 143 -14.02 -6.53 1.66
N ARG A 144 -13.52 -5.53 0.96
CA ARG A 144 -12.20 -5.50 0.35
C ARG A 144 -11.31 -4.57 1.13
N PHE A 145 -10.02 -4.90 1.20
CA PHE A 145 -9.06 -4.02 1.85
C PHE A 145 -7.69 -4.10 1.19
N SER A 146 -6.90 -3.08 1.43
CA SER A 146 -5.49 -3.01 1.03
C SER A 146 -4.71 -2.35 2.15
N VAL A 147 -3.46 -2.79 2.35
CA VAL A 147 -2.56 -2.28 3.39
C VAL A 147 -1.27 -1.81 2.75
N SER A 148 -0.76 -0.66 3.18
CA SER A 148 0.59 -0.22 2.86
C SER A 148 1.30 0.33 4.09
N ARG A 149 2.64 0.30 4.05
CA ARG A 149 3.52 0.76 5.12
C ARG A 149 4.75 1.40 4.51
N SER A 150 5.15 2.53 5.05
CA SER A 150 6.43 3.14 4.78
C SER A 150 6.94 3.80 6.04
N GLY A 151 8.25 3.70 6.33
CA GLY A 151 8.79 4.24 7.56
C GLY A 151 8.07 3.69 8.81
N ASP A 152 7.55 4.57 9.62
CA ASP A 152 6.83 4.29 10.87
C ASP A 152 5.31 4.45 10.77
N VAL A 153 4.78 4.62 9.56
CA VAL A 153 3.34 4.79 9.30
C VAL A 153 2.79 3.63 8.48
N ALA A 154 1.58 3.21 8.80
CA ALA A 154 0.78 2.29 8.02
C ALA A 154 -0.58 2.90 7.68
N VAL A 155 -1.12 2.47 6.55
CA VAL A 155 -2.47 2.82 6.11
C VAL A 155 -3.25 1.57 5.72
N ILE A 156 -4.55 1.59 5.95
CA ILE A 156 -5.48 0.54 5.50
C ILE A 156 -6.62 1.22 4.78
N ALA A 157 -6.86 0.81 3.54
CA ALA A 157 -8.05 1.22 2.78
C ALA A 157 -9.07 0.09 2.76
N PHE A 158 -10.33 0.43 2.95
CA PHE A 158 -11.47 -0.48 2.89
C PHE A 158 -12.47 -0.04 1.84
N SER A 159 -13.08 -1.00 1.18
CA SER A 159 -14.20 -0.78 0.26
C SER A 159 -15.18 -1.95 0.33
N ILE A 160 -16.46 -1.67 0.04
CA ILE A 160 -17.49 -2.71 -0.05
C ILE A 160 -17.69 -3.10 -1.51
N ARG A 161 -17.47 -4.38 -1.82
CA ARG A 161 -17.60 -5.02 -3.15
C ARG A 161 -16.62 -4.57 -4.21
N GLN A 162 -15.96 -3.43 -4.06
CA GLN A 162 -15.08 -2.86 -5.07
C GLN A 162 -13.63 -3.21 -4.76
N GLU A 163 -12.86 -3.57 -5.78
CA GLU A 163 -11.42 -3.76 -5.60
C GLU A 163 -10.75 -2.44 -5.20
N VAL A 164 -9.89 -2.53 -4.20
CA VAL A 164 -9.18 -1.40 -3.61
C VAL A 164 -7.69 -1.69 -3.49
N GLY A 165 -6.89 -0.67 -3.74
CA GLY A 165 -5.45 -0.68 -3.51
C GLY A 165 -5.03 0.63 -2.85
N VAL A 166 -4.07 0.56 -1.94
CA VAL A 166 -3.49 1.73 -1.29
C VAL A 166 -1.97 1.60 -1.25
N ASP A 167 -1.30 2.72 -1.46
CA ASP A 167 0.13 2.83 -1.23
C ASP A 167 0.47 4.14 -0.53
N ILE A 168 1.56 4.09 0.26
CA ILE A 168 2.11 5.22 1.02
C ILE A 168 3.62 5.14 0.98
N GLU A 169 4.28 6.30 0.83
CA GLU A 169 5.74 6.42 0.95
C GLU A 169 6.13 7.62 1.83
N ALA A 170 7.17 7.42 2.64
CA ALA A 170 7.83 8.51 3.33
C ALA A 170 8.58 9.37 2.31
N VAL A 171 8.53 10.69 2.47
CA VAL A 171 9.25 11.63 1.62
C VAL A 171 10.73 11.62 2.01
N LEU A 172 11.44 10.62 1.53
CA LEU A 172 12.87 10.41 1.72
C LEU A 172 13.56 10.37 0.37
N PRO A 173 14.83 10.79 0.27
CA PRO A 173 15.59 10.74 -0.98
C PRO A 173 15.58 9.34 -1.60
N VAL A 174 15.27 9.28 -2.89
CA VAL A 174 15.31 8.06 -3.72
C VAL A 174 16.33 8.31 -4.83
N PRO A 175 17.58 7.86 -4.67
CA PRO A 175 18.66 8.15 -5.63
C PRO A 175 18.35 7.70 -7.05
N GLU A 176 17.62 6.59 -7.19
CA GLU A 176 17.25 5.99 -8.48
C GLU A 176 15.90 6.49 -9.03
N ALA A 177 15.33 7.58 -8.48
CA ALA A 177 13.99 8.05 -8.85
C ALA A 177 13.84 8.32 -10.35
N ASP A 178 14.81 8.98 -10.99
CA ASP A 178 14.76 9.31 -12.41
C ASP A 178 14.81 8.05 -13.29
N GLU A 179 15.63 7.07 -12.93
CA GLU A 179 15.75 5.81 -13.66
C GLU A 179 14.44 4.99 -13.56
N ILE A 180 13.85 4.95 -12.38
CA ILE A 180 12.61 4.24 -12.13
C ILE A 180 11.45 4.97 -12.85
N ALA A 181 11.41 6.28 -12.78
CA ALA A 181 10.44 7.09 -13.50
C ALA A 181 10.48 6.81 -15.02
N ALA A 182 11.68 6.76 -15.61
CA ALA A 182 11.85 6.46 -17.01
C ALA A 182 11.34 5.07 -17.41
N LEU A 183 11.39 4.11 -16.51
CA LEU A 183 10.94 2.73 -16.75
C LEU A 183 9.46 2.52 -16.51
N CYS A 184 8.90 3.18 -15.50
CA CYS A 184 7.56 2.88 -14.98
C CYS A 184 6.48 3.88 -15.42
N LEU A 185 6.84 5.12 -15.74
CA LEU A 185 5.89 6.15 -16.15
C LEU A 185 5.56 6.04 -17.64
N SER A 186 4.33 6.42 -18.00
CA SER A 186 3.97 6.66 -19.41
C SER A 186 4.79 7.82 -19.98
N ALA A 187 4.88 7.93 -21.30
CA ALA A 187 5.65 9.00 -21.96
C ALA A 187 5.20 10.40 -21.51
N SER A 188 3.88 10.62 -21.39
CA SER A 188 3.33 11.91 -20.95
C SER A 188 3.57 12.21 -19.47
N GLU A 189 3.53 11.19 -18.62
CA GLU A 189 3.85 11.33 -17.19
C GLU A 189 5.33 11.59 -16.98
N TYR A 190 6.20 10.91 -17.74
CA TYR A 190 7.63 11.13 -17.67
C TYR A 190 8.02 12.53 -18.16
N GLU A 191 7.40 13.03 -19.25
CA GLU A 191 7.57 14.38 -19.72
C GLU A 191 7.14 15.40 -18.64
N SER A 192 5.97 15.20 -18.04
CA SER A 192 5.49 16.05 -16.95
C SER A 192 6.41 16.03 -15.72
N TYR A 193 6.92 14.85 -15.37
CA TYR A 193 7.84 14.66 -14.27
C TYR A 193 9.19 15.37 -14.51
N THR A 194 9.76 15.22 -15.71
CA THR A 194 11.05 15.85 -16.07
C THR A 194 10.97 17.35 -16.20
N ALA A 195 9.78 17.89 -16.45
CA ALA A 195 9.52 19.34 -16.48
C ALA A 195 9.42 19.98 -15.09
N LEU A 196 9.35 19.19 -14.01
CA LEU A 196 9.34 19.72 -12.65
C LEU A 196 10.70 20.33 -12.28
N ASP A 197 10.64 21.36 -11.41
CA ASP A 197 11.83 21.90 -10.78
C ASP A 197 12.52 20.80 -9.94
N PRO A 198 13.87 20.81 -9.83
CA PRO A 198 14.59 19.78 -9.08
C PRO A 198 14.12 19.56 -7.65
N GLU A 199 13.65 20.61 -6.97
CA GLU A 199 13.12 20.54 -5.61
C GLU A 199 11.77 19.82 -5.52
N ASP A 200 10.97 19.82 -6.59
CA ASP A 200 9.65 19.18 -6.66
C ASP A 200 9.71 17.74 -7.21
N ARG A 201 10.84 17.33 -7.78
CA ARG A 201 10.96 16.02 -8.45
C ARG A 201 10.74 14.84 -7.53
N LEU A 202 11.26 14.90 -6.30
CA LEU A 202 11.07 13.83 -5.34
C LEU A 202 9.58 13.57 -5.05
N GLU A 203 8.84 14.63 -4.73
CA GLU A 203 7.40 14.50 -4.51
C GLU A 203 6.65 14.08 -5.77
N GLY A 204 7.01 14.66 -6.92
CA GLY A 204 6.46 14.29 -8.22
C GLY A 204 6.63 12.80 -8.52
N PHE A 205 7.83 12.26 -8.28
CA PHE A 205 8.12 10.84 -8.39
C PHE A 205 7.25 10.01 -7.45
N LEU A 206 7.25 10.33 -6.15
CA LEU A 206 6.51 9.57 -5.14
C LEU A 206 5.00 9.57 -5.38
N ARG A 207 4.45 10.66 -5.91
CA ARG A 207 3.03 10.74 -6.32
C ARG A 207 2.70 9.78 -7.47
N CYS A 208 3.58 9.67 -8.46
CA CYS A 208 3.41 8.70 -9.55
C CYS A 208 3.62 7.27 -9.05
N TRP A 209 4.64 7.06 -8.25
CA TRP A 209 5.01 5.76 -7.69
C TRP A 209 3.89 5.17 -6.84
N THR A 210 3.41 5.92 -5.82
CA THR A 210 2.34 5.45 -4.93
C THR A 210 1.05 5.14 -5.70
N ARG A 211 0.76 5.88 -6.77
CA ARG A 211 -0.37 5.59 -7.66
C ARG A 211 -0.19 4.25 -8.38
N LEU A 212 0.97 4.00 -8.98
CA LEU A 212 1.26 2.75 -9.69
C LEU A 212 1.20 1.53 -8.75
N GLU A 213 1.79 1.66 -7.56
CA GLU A 213 1.72 0.61 -6.53
C GLU A 213 0.29 0.36 -6.04
N ALA A 214 -0.50 1.43 -5.82
CA ALA A 214 -1.89 1.29 -5.42
C ALA A 214 -2.72 0.58 -6.50
N ILE A 215 -2.53 0.92 -7.79
CA ILE A 215 -3.17 0.22 -8.92
C ILE A 215 -2.77 -1.26 -8.94
N SER A 216 -1.47 -1.53 -8.84
CA SER A 216 -0.94 -2.89 -8.81
C SER A 216 -1.55 -3.72 -7.68
N LYS A 217 -1.68 -3.13 -6.48
CA LYS A 217 -2.33 -3.75 -5.31
C LYS A 217 -3.83 -3.94 -5.52
N ALA A 218 -4.53 -2.99 -6.17
CA ALA A 218 -5.95 -3.13 -6.47
C ALA A 218 -6.20 -4.31 -7.43
N LEU A 219 -5.39 -4.41 -8.48
CA LEU A 219 -5.47 -5.47 -9.48
C LEU A 219 -4.93 -6.82 -8.99
N GLY A 220 -4.18 -6.84 -7.88
CA GLY A 220 -3.51 -8.04 -7.39
C GLY A 220 -2.40 -8.54 -8.32
N CYS A 221 -1.83 -7.65 -9.14
CA CYS A 221 -0.67 -7.91 -10.00
C CYS A 221 0.59 -7.25 -9.43
N GLY A 222 1.77 -7.78 -9.74
CA GLY A 222 3.04 -7.17 -9.37
C GLY A 222 3.42 -6.03 -10.32
N LEU A 223 4.24 -5.10 -9.85
CA LEU A 223 4.94 -4.16 -10.72
C LEU A 223 5.86 -4.95 -11.66
N GLY A 224 5.82 -4.61 -12.94
CA GLY A 224 6.60 -5.32 -13.99
C GLY A 224 5.77 -6.29 -14.82
N GLN A 225 4.49 -6.48 -14.49
CA GLN A 225 3.52 -7.11 -15.41
C GLN A 225 2.78 -6.01 -16.19
N PRO A 226 2.39 -6.26 -17.46
CA PRO A 226 1.57 -5.31 -18.20
C PRO A 226 0.30 -5.02 -17.41
N ILE A 227 0.17 -3.83 -16.88
CA ILE A 227 -1.05 -3.41 -16.17
C ILE A 227 -2.06 -3.01 -17.24
N SER A 228 -3.01 -3.89 -17.53
CA SER A 228 -4.19 -3.53 -18.32
C SER A 228 -5.22 -2.90 -17.39
N TRP A 229 -5.22 -1.59 -17.33
CA TRP A 229 -6.22 -0.84 -16.59
C TRP A 229 -6.77 0.30 -17.42
N ASN A 230 -8.05 0.63 -17.22
CA ASN A 230 -8.70 1.75 -17.85
C ASN A 230 -9.06 2.78 -16.78
N GLU A 231 -8.48 3.96 -16.82
CA GLU A 231 -8.72 5.02 -15.85
C GLU A 231 -10.21 5.34 -15.63
N LYS A 232 -11.05 5.16 -16.66
CA LYS A 232 -12.50 5.40 -16.55
C LYS A 232 -13.20 4.47 -15.58
N ASP A 233 -12.63 3.29 -15.33
CA ASP A 233 -13.21 2.26 -14.45
C ASP A 233 -12.75 2.41 -12.99
N TRP A 234 -11.86 3.39 -12.71
CA TRP A 234 -11.21 3.55 -11.42
C TRP A 234 -11.29 4.99 -10.94
N THR A 235 -11.39 5.14 -9.64
CA THR A 235 -11.18 6.41 -8.94
C THR A 235 -9.81 6.37 -8.28
N VAL A 236 -8.99 7.38 -8.53
CA VAL A 236 -7.69 7.58 -7.88
C VAL A 236 -7.79 8.80 -7.00
N ARG A 237 -7.43 8.66 -5.73
CA ARG A 237 -7.34 9.77 -4.77
C ARG A 237 -5.94 9.81 -4.19
N ARG A 238 -5.32 10.98 -4.15
CA ARG A 238 -4.06 11.24 -3.47
C ARG A 238 -4.35 11.77 -2.07
N PHE A 239 -3.51 11.41 -1.13
CA PHE A 239 -3.65 11.85 0.26
C PHE A 239 -2.29 12.04 0.92
N VAL A 240 -2.27 12.82 1.98
CA VAL A 240 -1.14 13.02 2.89
C VAL A 240 -1.62 12.64 4.28
N PRO A 241 -1.36 11.42 4.76
CA PRO A 241 -1.91 10.96 6.04
C PRO A 241 -1.33 11.72 7.24
N THR A 242 -0.07 12.14 7.11
CA THR A 242 0.65 12.97 8.08
C THR A 242 1.82 13.66 7.37
N PRO A 243 2.35 14.79 7.86
CA PRO A 243 3.48 15.46 7.25
C PRO A 243 4.66 14.51 7.01
N GLY A 244 5.31 14.66 5.86
CA GLY A 244 6.45 13.80 5.46
C GLY A 244 6.06 12.48 4.79
N TYR A 245 4.77 12.28 4.45
CA TYR A 245 4.27 11.10 3.74
C TYR A 245 3.39 11.50 2.57
N ILE A 246 3.42 10.68 1.53
CA ILE A 246 2.57 10.80 0.34
C ILE A 246 1.93 9.44 0.08
N GLY A 247 0.64 9.44 -0.25
CA GLY A 247 -0.07 8.21 -0.57
C GLY A 247 -1.06 8.36 -1.71
N SER A 248 -1.45 7.21 -2.24
CA SER A 248 -2.51 7.07 -3.23
C SER A 248 -3.41 5.91 -2.89
N VAL A 249 -4.71 6.10 -3.06
CA VAL A 249 -5.71 5.04 -2.97
C VAL A 249 -6.48 4.96 -4.28
N VAL A 250 -6.71 3.73 -4.72
CA VAL A 250 -7.38 3.41 -5.97
C VAL A 250 -8.54 2.47 -5.66
N VAL A 251 -9.72 2.80 -6.15
CA VAL A 251 -10.92 1.98 -5.99
C VAL A 251 -11.63 1.82 -7.33
N ARG A 252 -12.14 0.62 -7.62
CA ARG A 252 -12.93 0.36 -8.82
C ARG A 252 -14.28 1.07 -8.70
N LYS A 253 -14.74 1.70 -9.80
CA LYS A 253 -16.07 2.31 -9.86
C LYS A 253 -17.19 1.30 -9.95
#